data_445d2d9e637ad8cbd5916d6241e4714d
#
_entry.id   445d2d9e637ad8cbd5916d6241e4714d
#
_cell.length_a   1.000
_cell.length_b   1.000
_cell.length_c   1.000
_cell.angle_alpha   90.00
_cell.angle_beta   90.00
_cell.angle_gamma   90.00
#
_symmetry.space_group_name_H-M   'P 1'
#
loop_
_entity.id
_entity.type
_entity.pdbx_description
1 polymer ?
#
loop_
_entity_poly.entity_id
_entity_poly.type
_entity_poly.pdbx_seq_one_letter_code
_entity_poly.pdbx_strand_id
1 'polypeptide(L)'
;MTSHTDTDDRAATSERNDNGTKNKEASGELHPKEVARREAVAEFPYLALTVQTSGIHPSTARLVAVDAVTFNDAGETSETFHAVLNPGEDPGPRHYHGLSREEVDNGQRFAKILKPLDRLIDDRTLIVHDLPLTWGFLVSEAKRAMSAAARANRKRSRKGNRKRQRVGHIPQPARIVDTLATARRQEIPFSDIRPAGVARASGLSAVSPVASVVRAGRSQEETSRETTQLVWDIYQHQQRAAENSLIT
;
A
#
# COMPACT_ATOMS: atom_id res chain seq x y z
N MET A 1 -51.07 61.44 -43.35
CA MET A 1 -51.94 60.59 -44.20
C MET A 1 -51.52 59.16 -43.96
N THR A 2 -52.39 58.52 -43.23
CA THR A 2 -52.94 57.18 -43.42
C THR A 2 -51.93 56.05 -43.51
N SER A 3 -51.78 55.29 -42.50
CA SER A 3 -52.55 54.13 -41.98
C SER A 3 -52.30 52.85 -42.78
N HIS A 4 -51.86 51.82 -42.21
CA HIS A 4 -52.54 50.56 -41.89
C HIS A 4 -51.51 49.50 -41.37
N THR A 5 -51.63 49.12 -40.18
CA THR A 5 -51.89 47.79 -39.59
C THR A 5 -51.89 46.62 -40.56
N ASP A 6 -51.06 45.62 -40.25
CA ASP A 6 -51.61 44.25 -40.10
C ASP A 6 -50.73 43.39 -39.21
N THR A 7 -51.39 42.82 -38.24
CA THR A 7 -51.02 41.80 -37.30
C THR A 7 -50.94 40.47 -38.03
N ASP A 8 -49.89 39.70 -37.82
CA ASP A 8 -49.99 38.27 -38.03
C ASP A 8 -49.27 37.50 -36.86
N ASP A 9 -50.14 36.90 -36.13
CA ASP A 9 -49.92 36.08 -34.93
C ASP A 9 -49.46 34.73 -35.42
N ARG A 10 -48.22 34.32 -35.04
CA ARG A 10 -47.74 32.96 -35.16
C ARG A 10 -47.16 32.49 -33.87
N ALA A 11 -48.02 31.88 -33.06
CA ALA A 11 -47.67 31.04 -31.94
C ALA A 11 -46.69 29.93 -32.36
N ALA A 12 -45.44 30.04 -31.92
CA ALA A 12 -44.51 28.96 -31.97
C ALA A 12 -44.54 28.25 -30.59
N THR A 13 -45.17 27.11 -30.57
CA THR A 13 -45.18 26.14 -29.47
C THR A 13 -43.75 25.71 -29.17
N SER A 14 -43.23 26.19 -28.02
CA SER A 14 -42.01 25.70 -27.42
C SER A 14 -42.27 24.32 -26.84
N GLU A 15 -41.88 23.27 -27.55
CA GLU A 15 -41.75 21.94 -26.98
C GLU A 15 -40.64 21.96 -25.95
N ARG A 16 -41.02 21.97 -24.68
CA ARG A 16 -40.12 21.70 -23.58
C ARG A 16 -39.70 20.24 -23.65
N ASN A 17 -38.49 20.03 -24.10
CA ASN A 17 -37.83 18.75 -24.05
C ASN A 17 -37.55 18.45 -22.57
N ASP A 18 -38.45 17.72 -21.97
CA ASP A 18 -38.36 17.19 -20.62
C ASP A 18 -37.31 16.07 -20.60
N ASN A 19 -36.06 16.48 -20.48
CA ASN A 19 -34.95 15.57 -20.35
C ASN A 19 -35.02 14.99 -18.94
N GLY A 20 -35.87 13.99 -18.76
CA GLY A 20 -36.05 13.24 -17.53
C GLY A 20 -34.70 12.77 -17.02
N THR A 21 -34.20 13.50 -16.06
CA THR A 21 -33.09 13.08 -15.21
C THR A 21 -33.53 11.79 -14.52
N LYS A 22 -33.21 10.65 -15.13
CA LYS A 22 -33.33 9.35 -14.50
C LYS A 22 -32.37 9.38 -13.30
N ASN A 23 -32.85 9.83 -12.15
CA ASN A 23 -32.30 9.51 -10.86
C ASN A 23 -32.32 7.98 -10.77
N LYS A 24 -31.19 7.38 -11.12
CA LYS A 24 -30.87 6.01 -10.79
C LYS A 24 -30.67 6.03 -9.28
N GLU A 25 -31.75 5.79 -8.54
CA GLU A 25 -31.67 5.36 -7.16
C GLU A 25 -30.73 4.16 -7.17
N ALA A 26 -29.50 4.38 -6.72
CA ALA A 26 -28.54 3.33 -6.54
C ALA A 26 -29.10 2.45 -5.41
N SER A 27 -29.72 1.35 -5.78
CA SER A 27 -29.97 0.24 -4.86
C SER A 27 -28.63 -0.06 -4.20
N GLY A 28 -28.55 0.13 -2.88
CA GLY A 28 -27.31 0.12 -2.11
C GLY A 28 -26.67 -1.25 -1.93
N GLU A 29 -26.86 -2.19 -2.86
CA GLU A 29 -26.19 -3.48 -2.86
C GLU A 29 -24.73 -3.31 -3.33
N LEU A 30 -23.82 -3.58 -2.43
CA LEU A 30 -22.40 -3.62 -2.74
C LEU A 30 -22.13 -4.72 -3.79
N HIS A 31 -21.20 -4.44 -4.68
CA HIS A 31 -20.76 -5.44 -5.66
C HIS A 31 -20.19 -6.67 -4.92
N PRO A 32 -20.48 -7.92 -5.30
CA PRO A 32 -20.04 -9.14 -4.60
C PRO A 32 -18.54 -9.19 -4.25
N LYS A 33 -17.68 -8.65 -5.14
CA LYS A 33 -16.23 -8.53 -4.87
C LYS A 33 -15.89 -7.57 -3.73
N GLU A 34 -16.71 -6.54 -3.53
CA GLU A 34 -16.51 -5.59 -2.44
C GLU A 34 -17.03 -6.17 -1.12
N VAL A 35 -18.10 -6.96 -1.16
CA VAL A 35 -18.58 -7.71 0.01
C VAL A 35 -17.51 -8.68 0.47
N ALA A 36 -17.02 -9.54 -0.42
CA ALA A 36 -15.97 -10.51 -0.11
C ALA A 36 -14.67 -9.83 0.42
N ARG A 37 -14.32 -8.65 -0.11
CA ARG A 37 -13.17 -7.89 0.40
C ARG A 37 -13.41 -7.41 1.84
N ARG A 38 -14.61 -6.89 2.15
CA ARG A 38 -14.94 -6.43 3.51
C ARG A 38 -14.98 -7.57 4.51
N GLU A 39 -15.49 -8.72 4.10
CA GLU A 39 -15.46 -9.94 4.92
C GLU A 39 -14.02 -10.37 5.22
N ALA A 40 -13.15 -10.41 4.20
CA ALA A 40 -11.74 -10.73 4.37
C ALA A 40 -11.00 -9.70 5.26
N VAL A 41 -11.35 -8.41 5.19
CA VAL A 41 -10.80 -7.37 6.08
C VAL A 41 -11.32 -7.55 7.51
N ALA A 42 -12.58 -7.92 7.69
CA ALA A 42 -13.16 -8.14 9.02
C ALA A 42 -12.55 -9.37 9.70
N GLU A 43 -12.27 -10.42 8.94
CA GLU A 43 -11.65 -11.65 9.46
C GLU A 43 -10.15 -11.50 9.73
N PHE A 44 -9.43 -10.79 8.83
CA PHE A 44 -8.00 -10.53 8.93
C PHE A 44 -7.72 -9.01 8.91
N PRO A 45 -7.97 -8.30 10.02
CA PRO A 45 -7.94 -6.83 10.06
C PRO A 45 -6.54 -6.22 10.10
N TYR A 46 -5.49 -7.02 10.26
CA TYR A 46 -4.11 -6.54 10.33
C TYR A 46 -3.32 -6.91 9.08
N LEU A 47 -2.41 -6.03 8.70
CA LEU A 47 -1.42 -6.27 7.65
C LEU A 47 -0.04 -5.86 8.16
N ALA A 48 0.84 -6.82 8.39
CA ALA A 48 2.25 -6.52 8.58
C ALA A 48 2.93 -6.35 7.22
N LEU A 49 3.77 -5.31 7.08
CA LEU A 49 4.42 -4.97 5.83
C LEU A 49 5.86 -4.55 6.06
N THR A 50 6.74 -5.10 5.22
CA THR A 50 8.15 -4.74 5.17
C THR A 50 8.59 -4.40 3.75
N VAL A 51 9.65 -3.61 3.64
CA VAL A 51 10.20 -3.18 2.37
C VAL A 51 11.72 -3.39 2.33
N GLN A 52 12.22 -3.61 1.12
CA GLN A 52 13.64 -3.52 0.82
C GLN A 52 13.86 -2.33 -0.12
N THR A 53 14.93 -1.60 0.10
CA THR A 53 15.18 -0.33 -0.58
C THR A 53 16.60 -0.23 -1.11
N SER A 54 16.82 0.58 -2.12
CA SER A 54 18.14 0.88 -2.67
C SER A 54 18.97 1.85 -1.81
N GLY A 55 18.38 2.38 -0.75
CA GLY A 55 18.99 3.32 0.19
C GLY A 55 17.97 3.77 1.24
N ILE A 56 18.32 4.73 2.08
CA ILE A 56 17.56 5.10 3.28
C ILE A 56 16.55 6.25 3.10
N HIS A 57 16.65 7.02 2.02
CA HIS A 57 15.79 8.19 1.82
C HIS A 57 14.79 8.00 0.67
N PRO A 58 13.46 8.08 0.91
CA PRO A 58 12.43 7.91 -0.13
C PRO A 58 12.49 8.92 -1.28
N SER A 59 13.17 10.06 -1.09
CA SER A 59 13.34 11.07 -2.14
C SER A 59 14.40 10.69 -3.18
N THR A 60 15.46 9.97 -2.77
CA THR A 60 16.64 9.64 -3.58
C THR A 60 16.81 8.17 -3.85
N ALA A 61 16.17 7.32 -3.07
CA ALA A 61 16.23 5.87 -3.24
C ALA A 61 14.87 5.29 -3.69
N ARG A 62 14.86 4.00 -3.99
CA ARG A 62 13.72 3.30 -4.58
C ARG A 62 13.37 2.04 -3.80
N LEU A 63 12.12 1.62 -3.90
CA LEU A 63 11.72 0.28 -3.47
C LEU A 63 12.28 -0.77 -4.43
N VAL A 64 12.85 -1.84 -3.87
CA VAL A 64 13.33 -3.02 -4.63
C VAL A 64 12.62 -4.31 -4.23
N ALA A 65 11.98 -4.37 -3.06
CA ALA A 65 11.04 -5.44 -2.73
C ALA A 65 10.00 -4.97 -1.71
N VAL A 66 8.85 -5.63 -1.72
CA VAL A 66 7.77 -5.49 -0.74
C VAL A 66 7.33 -6.88 -0.32
N ASP A 67 7.18 -7.09 0.99
CA ASP A 67 6.54 -8.27 1.56
C ASP A 67 5.43 -7.86 2.52
N ALA A 68 4.28 -8.56 2.47
CA ALA A 68 3.15 -8.29 3.32
C ALA A 68 2.40 -9.57 3.67
N VAL A 69 1.89 -9.63 4.89
CA VAL A 69 1.12 -10.76 5.42
C VAL A 69 -0.07 -10.24 6.21
N THR A 70 -1.26 -10.78 5.95
CA THR A 70 -2.47 -10.47 6.72
C THR A 70 -2.58 -11.38 7.95
N PHE A 71 -3.07 -10.81 9.06
CA PHE A 71 -3.23 -11.49 10.34
C PHE A 71 -4.61 -11.20 10.94
N ASN A 72 -5.11 -12.15 11.74
CA ASN A 72 -6.23 -11.94 12.66
C ASN A 72 -5.73 -11.73 14.10
N ASP A 73 -6.65 -11.51 15.04
CA ASP A 73 -6.30 -11.30 16.45
C ASP A 73 -5.61 -12.51 17.09
N ALA A 74 -5.89 -13.72 16.60
CA ALA A 74 -5.24 -14.96 17.07
C ALA A 74 -3.80 -15.13 16.52
N GLY A 75 -3.39 -14.31 15.54
CA GLY A 75 -2.11 -14.41 14.85
C GLY A 75 -2.10 -15.41 13.70
N GLU A 76 -3.27 -15.89 13.29
CA GLU A 76 -3.40 -16.71 12.09
C GLU A 76 -3.22 -15.84 10.84
N THR A 77 -2.71 -16.44 9.77
CA THR A 77 -2.42 -15.76 8.50
C THR A 77 -3.37 -16.21 7.39
N SER A 78 -3.71 -15.32 6.47
CA SER A 78 -4.51 -15.65 5.29
C SER A 78 -3.77 -15.31 4.00
N GLU A 79 -3.68 -14.04 3.64
CA GLU A 79 -3.04 -13.60 2.41
C GLU A 79 -1.57 -13.25 2.63
N THR A 80 -0.74 -13.68 1.69
CA THR A 80 0.67 -13.31 1.62
C THR A 80 0.94 -12.62 0.28
N PHE A 81 1.75 -11.59 0.32
CA PHE A 81 2.14 -10.84 -0.87
C PHE A 81 3.65 -10.61 -0.86
N HIS A 82 4.30 -10.99 -1.95
CA HIS A 82 5.71 -10.71 -2.18
C HIS A 82 5.92 -10.18 -3.58
N ALA A 83 6.76 -9.16 -3.75
CA ALA A 83 7.14 -8.64 -5.05
C ALA A 83 8.55 -8.08 -5.05
N VAL A 84 9.39 -8.59 -5.95
CA VAL A 84 10.64 -7.96 -6.34
C VAL A 84 10.34 -6.89 -7.39
N LEU A 85 10.95 -5.72 -7.23
CA LEU A 85 10.69 -4.54 -8.03
C LEU A 85 11.91 -4.12 -8.84
N ASN A 86 11.67 -3.80 -10.11
CA ASN A 86 12.64 -3.13 -10.95
C ASN A 86 12.39 -1.61 -10.91
N PRO A 87 13.21 -0.82 -10.23
CA PRO A 87 13.05 0.63 -10.15
C PRO A 87 13.34 1.33 -11.49
N GLY A 88 14.04 0.67 -12.42
CA GLY A 88 14.47 1.23 -13.71
C GLY A 88 15.72 2.09 -13.61
N GLU A 89 16.40 2.01 -12.51
CA GLU A 89 17.68 2.65 -12.20
C GLU A 89 18.51 1.72 -11.31
N ASP A 90 19.70 2.13 -10.90
CA ASP A 90 20.56 1.31 -10.06
C ASP A 90 19.86 0.95 -8.72
N PRO A 91 19.71 -0.34 -8.39
CA PRO A 91 19.12 -0.77 -7.14
C PRO A 91 20.01 -0.53 -5.90
N GLY A 92 21.20 -0.03 -6.09
CA GLY A 92 22.18 0.15 -5.02
C GLY A 92 22.90 -1.15 -4.62
N PRO A 93 23.72 -1.10 -3.58
CA PRO A 93 24.52 -2.23 -3.15
C PRO A 93 23.65 -3.38 -2.59
N ARG A 94 23.96 -4.60 -3.01
CA ARG A 94 23.24 -5.83 -2.59
C ARG A 94 23.10 -5.98 -1.07
N HIS A 95 24.05 -5.51 -0.29
CA HIS A 95 24.01 -5.66 1.17
C HIS A 95 22.88 -4.88 1.84
N TYR A 96 22.24 -3.91 1.15
CA TYR A 96 21.05 -3.21 1.66
C TYR A 96 19.76 -4.02 1.51
N HIS A 97 19.63 -4.81 0.43
CA HIS A 97 18.35 -5.46 0.07
C HIS A 97 18.46 -6.98 -0.17
N GLY A 98 19.68 -7.54 -0.23
CA GLY A 98 19.92 -8.97 -0.39
C GLY A 98 19.75 -9.51 -1.81
N LEU A 99 19.16 -8.75 -2.74
CA LEU A 99 18.84 -9.17 -4.11
C LEU A 99 20.06 -9.07 -5.03
N SER A 100 20.20 -10.01 -5.97
CA SER A 100 21.11 -9.90 -7.09
C SER A 100 20.62 -8.87 -8.12
N ARG A 101 21.50 -8.38 -8.97
CA ARG A 101 21.14 -7.50 -10.07
C ARG A 101 20.12 -8.14 -11.01
N GLU A 102 20.29 -9.42 -11.31
CA GLU A 102 19.40 -10.18 -12.16
C GLU A 102 17.99 -10.29 -11.58
N GLU A 103 17.84 -10.57 -10.28
CA GLU A 103 16.54 -10.60 -9.60
C GLU A 103 15.82 -9.25 -9.70
N VAL A 104 16.54 -8.14 -9.51
CA VAL A 104 15.98 -6.80 -9.64
C VAL A 104 15.60 -6.47 -11.08
N ASP A 105 16.47 -6.81 -12.06
CA ASP A 105 16.20 -6.53 -13.47
C ASP A 105 14.98 -7.31 -14.00
N ASN A 106 14.73 -8.52 -13.48
CA ASN A 106 13.55 -9.34 -13.74
C ASN A 106 12.33 -8.92 -12.92
N GLY A 107 12.49 -8.03 -11.95
CA GLY A 107 11.42 -7.54 -11.06
C GLY A 107 10.32 -6.76 -11.79
N GLN A 108 9.19 -6.62 -11.13
CA GLN A 108 8.04 -5.91 -11.67
C GLN A 108 8.19 -4.39 -11.47
N ARG A 109 7.56 -3.60 -12.35
CA ARG A 109 7.39 -2.15 -12.09
C ARG A 109 6.38 -1.94 -10.97
N PHE A 110 6.65 -1.01 -10.05
CA PHE A 110 5.74 -0.70 -8.92
C PHE A 110 4.31 -0.40 -9.37
N ALA A 111 4.12 0.25 -10.51
CA ALA A 111 2.80 0.52 -11.08
C ALA A 111 1.93 -0.73 -11.32
N LYS A 112 2.53 -1.93 -11.50
CA LYS A 112 1.80 -3.19 -11.66
C LYS A 112 1.30 -3.74 -10.34
N ILE A 113 2.04 -3.50 -9.26
CA ILE A 113 1.71 -4.03 -7.93
C ILE A 113 0.87 -3.07 -7.10
N LEU A 114 0.80 -1.78 -7.46
CA LEU A 114 0.11 -0.77 -6.65
C LEU A 114 -1.35 -1.15 -6.39
N LYS A 115 -2.11 -1.53 -7.41
CA LYS A 115 -3.53 -1.90 -7.24
C LYS A 115 -3.76 -3.17 -6.40
N PRO A 116 -3.02 -4.29 -6.55
CA PRO A 116 -3.06 -5.41 -5.59
C PRO A 116 -2.71 -4.97 -4.18
N LEU A 117 -1.69 -4.14 -4.03
CA LEU A 117 -1.22 -3.67 -2.72
C LEU A 117 -2.25 -2.75 -2.04
N ASP A 118 -2.90 -1.83 -2.80
CA ASP A 118 -4.01 -1.00 -2.29
C ASP A 118 -5.08 -1.88 -1.62
N ARG A 119 -5.48 -2.98 -2.27
CA ARG A 119 -6.53 -3.89 -1.78
C ARG A 119 -6.15 -4.60 -0.48
N LEU A 120 -4.87 -4.86 -0.29
CA LEU A 120 -4.36 -5.47 0.95
C LEU A 120 -4.26 -4.45 2.07
N ILE A 121 -3.88 -3.21 1.77
CA ILE A 121 -3.65 -2.16 2.77
C ILE A 121 -4.94 -1.47 3.18
N ASP A 122 -5.81 -1.14 2.20
CA ASP A 122 -7.00 -0.32 2.44
C ASP A 122 -7.92 -0.96 3.49
N ASP A 123 -8.36 -0.14 4.43
CA ASP A 123 -9.26 -0.48 5.54
C ASP A 123 -8.66 -1.44 6.60
N ARG A 124 -7.41 -1.87 6.48
CA ARG A 124 -6.70 -2.67 7.51
C ARG A 124 -5.86 -1.80 8.43
N THR A 125 -5.57 -2.30 9.62
CA THR A 125 -4.50 -1.77 10.47
C THR A 125 -3.17 -2.21 9.89
N LEU A 126 -2.42 -1.24 9.36
CA LEU A 126 -1.09 -1.46 8.80
C LEU A 126 -0.04 -1.45 9.92
N ILE A 127 0.71 -2.53 10.04
CA ILE A 127 1.80 -2.69 11.01
C ILE A 127 3.11 -2.62 10.27
N VAL A 128 3.94 -1.67 10.64
CA VAL A 128 5.25 -1.42 10.05
C VAL A 128 6.32 -1.31 11.13
N HIS A 129 7.57 -1.40 10.71
CA HIS A 129 8.72 -1.07 11.52
C HIS A 129 9.49 0.05 10.84
N ASP A 130 9.70 1.19 11.54
CA ASP A 130 10.20 2.45 10.98
C ASP A 130 9.24 3.03 9.92
N LEU A 131 8.21 3.71 10.39
CA LEU A 131 7.18 4.33 9.55
C LEU A 131 7.74 5.29 8.49
N PRO A 132 8.68 6.21 8.81
CA PRO A 132 9.28 7.09 7.81
C PRO A 132 9.91 6.34 6.64
N LEU A 133 10.58 5.24 6.92
CA LEU A 133 11.19 4.39 5.89
C LEU A 133 10.10 3.62 5.14
N THR A 134 9.36 2.76 5.82
CA THR A 134 8.43 1.81 5.16
C THR A 134 7.30 2.53 4.42
N TRP A 135 6.55 3.36 5.10
CA TRP A 135 5.42 4.10 4.53
C TRP A 135 5.87 5.22 3.59
N GLY A 136 6.96 5.90 3.95
CA GLY A 136 7.53 6.96 3.11
C GLY A 136 7.93 6.46 1.72
N PHE A 137 8.53 5.28 1.61
CA PHE A 137 8.85 4.66 0.31
C PHE A 137 7.60 4.26 -0.45
N LEU A 138 6.62 3.61 0.19
CA LEU A 138 5.37 3.23 -0.47
C LEU A 138 4.64 4.42 -1.08
N VAL A 139 4.45 5.49 -0.30
CA VAL A 139 3.80 6.72 -0.77
C VAL A 139 4.59 7.37 -1.89
N SER A 140 5.92 7.41 -1.79
CA SER A 140 6.78 7.98 -2.84
C SER A 140 6.67 7.22 -4.15
N GLU A 141 6.70 5.89 -4.11
CA GLU A 141 6.54 5.07 -5.32
C GLU A 141 5.12 5.14 -5.89
N ALA A 142 4.08 5.18 -5.05
CA ALA A 142 2.71 5.38 -5.51
C ALA A 142 2.56 6.72 -6.24
N LYS A 143 3.08 7.81 -5.67
CA LYS A 143 3.07 9.13 -6.32
C LYS A 143 3.85 9.13 -7.64
N ARG A 144 5.01 8.46 -7.72
CA ARG A 144 5.79 8.31 -8.95
C ARG A 144 4.99 7.56 -10.02
N ALA A 145 4.38 6.42 -9.66
CA ALA A 145 3.57 5.59 -10.56
C ALA A 145 2.35 6.36 -11.10
N MET A 146 1.62 7.04 -10.22
CA MET A 146 0.46 7.85 -10.60
C MET A 146 0.85 9.04 -11.50
N SER A 147 1.95 9.71 -11.20
CA SER A 147 2.48 10.81 -12.02
C SER A 147 2.92 10.34 -13.40
N ALA A 148 3.55 9.18 -13.49
CA ALA A 148 3.95 8.56 -14.76
C ALA A 148 2.72 8.19 -15.60
N ALA A 149 1.69 7.59 -14.98
CA ALA A 149 0.44 7.28 -15.65
C ALA A 149 -0.31 8.53 -16.14
N ALA A 150 -0.33 9.60 -15.34
CA ALA A 150 -0.94 10.87 -15.73
C ALA A 150 -0.22 11.49 -16.94
N ARG A 151 1.13 11.44 -16.98
CA ARG A 151 1.92 11.90 -18.14
C ARG A 151 1.64 11.06 -19.37
N ALA A 152 1.59 9.72 -19.23
CA ALA A 152 1.28 8.81 -20.32
C ALA A 152 -0.13 9.02 -20.87
N ASN A 153 -1.13 9.25 -20.01
CA ASN A 153 -2.50 9.53 -20.39
C ASN A 153 -2.64 10.86 -21.17
N ARG A 154 -1.92 11.91 -20.76
CA ARG A 154 -1.87 13.18 -21.51
C ARG A 154 -1.29 12.98 -22.92
N LYS A 155 -0.19 12.20 -23.04
CA LYS A 155 0.43 11.89 -24.32
C LYS A 155 -0.48 11.08 -25.25
N ARG A 156 -1.23 10.11 -24.69
CA ARG A 156 -2.23 9.30 -25.42
C ARG A 156 -3.43 10.13 -25.87
N SER A 157 -3.94 11.01 -25.01
CA SER A 157 -5.06 11.91 -25.36
C SER A 157 -4.73 12.81 -26.53
N ARG A 158 -3.50 13.38 -26.59
CA ARG A 158 -3.02 14.17 -27.73
C ARG A 158 -2.97 13.39 -29.05
N LYS A 159 -2.83 12.05 -28.98
CA LYS A 159 -2.83 11.15 -30.15
C LYS A 159 -4.21 10.57 -30.46
N GLY A 160 -5.30 11.12 -29.90
CA GLY A 160 -6.68 10.65 -30.13
C GLY A 160 -7.07 9.37 -29.40
N ASN A 161 -6.18 8.76 -28.61
CA ASN A 161 -6.48 7.55 -27.88
C ASN A 161 -7.14 7.87 -26.53
N ARG A 162 -8.43 7.56 -26.38
CA ARG A 162 -9.24 7.83 -25.16
C ARG A 162 -9.07 6.79 -24.05
N LYS A 163 -8.42 5.65 -24.31
CA LYS A 163 -8.22 4.59 -23.28
C LYS A 163 -7.21 5.05 -22.24
N ARG A 164 -7.68 5.33 -21.01
CA ARG A 164 -6.86 5.79 -19.89
C ARG A 164 -6.24 4.61 -19.15
N GLN A 165 -4.98 4.75 -18.77
CA GLN A 165 -4.31 3.84 -17.86
C GLN A 165 -4.60 4.23 -16.41
N ARG A 166 -5.08 3.27 -15.61
CA ARG A 166 -5.26 3.41 -14.15
C ARG A 166 -4.25 2.51 -13.47
N VAL A 167 -3.55 3.03 -12.48
CA VAL A 167 -2.50 2.28 -11.75
C VAL A 167 -2.85 2.03 -10.29
N GLY A 168 -3.94 2.57 -9.77
CA GLY A 168 -4.32 2.54 -8.36
C GLY A 168 -4.35 3.95 -7.76
N HIS A 169 -4.32 4.01 -6.45
CA HIS A 169 -4.30 5.25 -5.64
C HIS A 169 -3.19 5.15 -4.57
N ILE A 170 -3.03 6.14 -3.72
CA ILE A 170 -2.21 6.02 -2.52
C ILE A 170 -3.01 5.18 -1.53
N PRO A 171 -2.48 4.05 -1.03
CA PRO A 171 -3.20 3.19 -0.10
C PRO A 171 -3.73 3.95 1.12
N GLN A 172 -4.86 3.51 1.66
CA GLN A 172 -5.55 4.16 2.78
C GLN A 172 -5.81 3.15 3.90
N PRO A 173 -4.78 2.84 4.73
CA PRO A 173 -4.99 1.98 5.89
C PRO A 173 -5.94 2.66 6.89
N ALA A 174 -6.75 1.86 7.58
CA ALA A 174 -7.61 2.36 8.66
C ALA A 174 -6.78 2.97 9.81
N ARG A 175 -5.63 2.37 10.09
CA ARG A 175 -4.67 2.80 11.10
C ARG A 175 -3.26 2.37 10.70
N ILE A 176 -2.24 3.10 11.17
CA ILE A 176 -0.85 2.67 11.04
C ILE A 176 -0.24 2.55 12.44
N VAL A 177 0.44 1.43 12.68
CA VAL A 177 1.20 1.16 13.91
C VAL A 177 2.67 1.01 13.55
N ASP A 178 3.52 1.82 14.17
CA ASP A 178 4.98 1.73 14.04
C ASP A 178 5.56 1.05 15.27
N THR A 179 6.05 -0.18 15.10
CA THR A 179 6.61 -0.98 16.20
C THR A 179 7.92 -0.39 16.74
N LEU A 180 8.72 0.29 15.92
CA LEU A 180 9.93 0.98 16.38
C LEU A 180 9.58 2.20 17.24
N ALA A 181 8.63 3.01 16.81
CA ALA A 181 8.16 4.15 17.60
C ALA A 181 7.49 3.71 18.90
N THR A 182 6.78 2.58 18.90
CA THR A 182 6.17 1.99 20.09
C THR A 182 7.24 1.49 21.06
N ALA A 183 8.28 0.80 20.59
CA ALA A 183 9.41 0.36 21.43
C ALA A 183 10.11 1.54 22.12
N ARG A 184 10.28 2.66 21.40
CA ARG A 184 10.84 3.89 21.99
C ARG A 184 9.96 4.47 23.10
N ARG A 185 8.64 4.48 22.90
CA ARG A 185 7.67 4.95 23.93
C ARG A 185 7.61 4.02 25.15
N GLN A 186 7.86 2.74 24.96
CA GLN A 186 7.96 1.75 26.04
C GLN A 186 9.35 1.72 26.70
N GLU A 187 10.24 2.63 26.31
CA GLU A 187 11.60 2.77 26.85
C GLU A 187 12.44 1.48 26.75
N ILE A 188 12.17 0.62 25.76
CA ILE A 188 12.93 -0.60 25.53
C ILE A 188 14.37 -0.22 25.15
N PRO A 189 15.39 -0.71 25.88
CA PRO A 189 16.79 -0.34 25.64
C PRO A 189 17.36 -1.13 24.46
N PHE A 190 17.34 -0.58 23.26
CA PHE A 190 17.95 -1.18 22.06
C PHE A 190 18.97 -0.23 21.41
N SER A 191 20.06 -0.80 20.90
CA SER A 191 21.06 -0.09 20.08
C SER A 191 20.89 -0.37 18.59
N ASP A 192 20.29 -1.51 18.23
CA ASP A 192 19.98 -1.92 16.86
C ASP A 192 18.51 -1.64 16.59
N ILE A 193 18.25 -0.66 15.70
CA ILE A 193 16.89 -0.22 15.34
C ILE A 193 16.17 -1.17 14.38
N ARG A 194 16.84 -2.19 13.85
CA ARG A 194 16.21 -3.17 12.96
C ARG A 194 15.22 -4.07 13.73
N PRO A 195 14.22 -4.68 13.06
CA PRO A 195 13.25 -5.54 13.73
C PRO A 195 13.89 -6.59 14.65
N ALA A 196 14.94 -7.27 14.19
CA ALA A 196 15.65 -8.27 14.98
C ALA A 196 16.36 -7.70 16.24
N GLY A 197 16.85 -6.46 16.18
CA GLY A 197 17.44 -5.77 17.31
C GLY A 197 16.41 -5.42 18.37
N VAL A 198 15.29 -4.83 17.95
CA VAL A 198 14.18 -4.48 18.84
C VAL A 198 13.54 -5.73 19.44
N ALA A 199 13.33 -6.79 18.66
CA ALA A 199 12.79 -8.06 19.15
C ALA A 199 13.68 -8.67 20.27
N ARG A 200 14.99 -8.72 20.07
CA ARG A 200 15.93 -9.20 21.09
C ARG A 200 15.88 -8.35 22.36
N ALA A 201 15.87 -7.03 22.22
CA ALA A 201 15.78 -6.11 23.35
C ALA A 201 14.45 -6.25 24.12
N SER A 202 13.38 -6.66 23.43
CA SER A 202 12.08 -6.96 24.03
C SER A 202 11.97 -8.37 24.61
N GLY A 203 13.05 -9.17 24.59
CA GLY A 203 13.03 -10.56 25.07
C GLY A 203 12.41 -11.58 24.11
N LEU A 204 12.11 -11.19 22.87
CA LEU A 204 11.67 -12.13 21.84
C LEU A 204 12.89 -12.86 21.24
N SER A 205 12.75 -14.19 21.05
CA SER A 205 13.78 -14.99 20.38
C SER A 205 13.79 -14.64 18.89
N ALA A 206 14.66 -13.71 18.48
CA ALA A 206 14.81 -13.31 17.10
C ALA A 206 16.11 -13.80 16.51
N VAL A 207 16.03 -14.67 15.52
CA VAL A 207 17.15 -14.92 14.59
C VAL A 207 17.19 -13.75 13.61
N SER A 208 18.36 -13.13 13.41
CA SER A 208 18.46 -12.03 12.43
C SER A 208 18.26 -12.58 11.02
N PRO A 209 17.19 -12.20 10.30
CA PRO A 209 16.92 -12.74 8.97
C PRO A 209 18.05 -12.44 7.98
N VAL A 210 18.60 -11.22 8.03
CA VAL A 210 19.66 -10.77 7.10
C VAL A 210 20.96 -11.56 7.27
N ALA A 211 21.32 -11.95 8.49
CA ALA A 211 22.50 -12.80 8.72
C ALA A 211 22.29 -14.24 8.24
N SER A 212 21.04 -14.71 8.19
CA SER A 212 20.71 -16.07 7.75
C SER A 212 20.69 -16.24 6.23
N VAL A 213 20.34 -15.20 5.45
CA VAL A 213 20.32 -15.28 3.96
C VAL A 213 21.67 -15.64 3.39
N VAL A 214 22.70 -14.94 3.84
CA VAL A 214 24.06 -15.14 3.29
C VAL A 214 24.64 -16.49 3.73
N ARG A 215 24.18 -17.06 4.85
CA ARG A 215 24.74 -18.28 5.44
C ARG A 215 23.99 -19.56 5.08
N ALA A 216 22.70 -19.48 4.71
CA ALA A 216 21.85 -20.66 4.58
C ALA A 216 21.31 -20.94 3.19
N GLY A 217 21.70 -20.17 2.17
CA GLY A 217 21.17 -20.35 0.81
C GLY A 217 19.66 -20.09 0.66
N ARG A 218 19.06 -19.35 1.62
CA ARG A 218 17.63 -18.99 1.61
C ARG A 218 17.35 -17.93 0.55
N SER A 219 16.15 -17.97 0.00
CA SER A 219 15.68 -16.95 -0.94
C SER A 219 15.45 -15.61 -0.21
N GLN A 220 15.48 -14.53 -0.98
CA GLN A 220 15.16 -13.20 -0.44
C GLN A 220 13.68 -13.12 0.00
N GLU A 221 12.78 -13.83 -0.67
CA GLU A 221 11.38 -13.92 -0.29
C GLU A 221 11.20 -14.53 1.10
N GLU A 222 11.82 -15.68 1.38
CA GLU A 222 11.78 -16.31 2.70
C GLU A 222 12.27 -15.38 3.80
N THR A 223 13.36 -14.67 3.56
CA THR A 223 13.92 -13.71 4.52
C THR A 223 13.02 -12.51 4.75
N SER A 224 12.42 -11.98 3.69
CA SER A 224 11.44 -10.88 3.80
C SER A 224 10.21 -11.33 4.58
N ARG A 225 9.72 -12.55 4.31
CA ARG A 225 8.60 -13.16 5.01
C ARG A 225 8.88 -13.34 6.50
N GLU A 226 10.04 -13.86 6.86
CA GLU A 226 10.47 -13.98 8.26
C GLU A 226 10.56 -12.60 8.94
N THR A 227 11.05 -11.58 8.23
CA THR A 227 11.11 -10.22 8.77
C THR A 227 9.71 -9.64 8.98
N THR A 228 8.78 -9.89 8.05
CA THR A 228 7.39 -9.44 8.14
C THR A 228 6.68 -10.13 9.31
N GLN A 229 6.89 -11.43 9.50
CA GLN A 229 6.40 -12.17 10.66
C GLN A 229 6.97 -11.60 11.97
N LEU A 230 8.25 -11.30 12.01
CA LEU A 230 8.89 -10.71 13.18
C LEU A 230 8.33 -9.34 13.55
N VAL A 231 7.98 -8.51 12.55
CA VAL A 231 7.31 -7.22 12.79
C VAL A 231 5.93 -7.43 13.44
N TRP A 232 5.19 -8.44 13.01
CA TRP A 232 3.95 -8.87 13.66
C TRP A 232 4.16 -9.35 15.09
N ASP A 233 5.15 -10.21 15.34
CA ASP A 233 5.45 -10.75 16.67
C ASP A 233 5.83 -9.63 17.65
N ILE A 234 6.61 -8.63 17.21
CA ILE A 234 6.92 -7.44 18.00
C ILE A 234 5.63 -6.68 18.34
N TYR A 235 4.76 -6.47 17.37
CA TYR A 235 3.48 -5.80 17.58
C TYR A 235 2.64 -6.51 18.65
N GLN A 236 2.45 -7.83 18.51
CA GLN A 236 1.69 -8.61 19.50
C GLN A 236 2.31 -8.53 20.91
N HIS A 237 3.63 -8.62 21.00
CA HIS A 237 4.33 -8.47 22.28
C HIS A 237 4.07 -7.10 22.91
N GLN A 238 4.13 -6.04 22.11
CA GLN A 238 3.88 -4.67 22.56
C GLN A 238 2.44 -4.46 23.03
N GLN A 239 1.44 -5.08 22.37
CA GLN A 239 0.04 -5.02 22.79
C GLN A 239 -0.16 -5.71 24.16
N ARG A 240 0.37 -6.93 24.34
CA ARG A 240 0.31 -7.66 25.62
C ARG A 240 0.96 -6.89 26.76
N ALA A 241 2.11 -6.26 26.50
CA ALA A 241 2.79 -5.44 27.51
C ALA A 241 1.95 -4.21 27.91
N ALA A 242 1.28 -3.58 26.97
CA ALA A 242 0.38 -2.46 27.24
C ALA A 242 -0.85 -2.89 28.05
N GLU A 243 -1.46 -4.01 27.74
CA GLU A 243 -2.60 -4.58 28.48
C GLU A 243 -2.23 -4.89 29.93
N ASN A 244 -1.08 -5.51 30.15
CA ASN A 244 -0.57 -5.84 31.49
C ASN A 244 -0.31 -4.57 32.33
N SER A 245 0.12 -3.47 31.71
CA SER A 245 0.36 -2.20 32.39
C SER A 245 -0.90 -1.48 32.82
N LEU A 246 -2.06 -1.82 32.25
CA LEU A 246 -3.37 -1.23 32.62
C LEU A 246 -4.04 -1.97 33.80
N ILE A 247 -3.56 -3.16 34.13
CA ILE A 247 -4.12 -4.03 35.17
C ILE A 247 -3.37 -3.87 36.51
N THR A 248 -2.19 -3.26 36.47
CA THR A 248 -1.35 -2.98 37.65
C THR A 248 -1.52 -1.55 38.13
#